data_b4e9b2a71dc9f76f3d3712ac3f5cdd3c
#
_entry.id   b4e9b2a71dc9f76f3d3712ac3f5cdd3c
#
_cell.length_a   1.000
_cell.length_b   1.000
_cell.length_c   1.000
_cell.angle_alpha   90.00
_cell.angle_beta   90.00
_cell.angle_gamma   90.00
#
_symmetry.space_group_name_H-M   'P 1'
#
loop_
_entity.id
_entity.type
_entity.pdbx_description
1 polymer ?
#
loop_
_entity_poly.entity_id
_entity_poly.type
_entity_poly.pdbx_seq_one_letter_code
_entity_poly.pdbx_strand_id
1 'polypeptide(L)'
;MPEHKTIQAYLETVQGQIRWKRARPVLVRELERHLEDQRDDFLKEGKSPEEAERLAVEDMGDPVTVGTELDRVHRPRPQWGLLGLTIALAVI
;
A
#
# COMPACT_ATOMS: atom_id res chain seq x y z
N MET A 1 -4.97 4.28 19.40
CA MET A 1 -4.79 3.84 18.90
C MET A 1 -4.93 3.60 17.77
N PRO A 2 -4.78 3.45 17.10
CA PRO A 2 -4.82 3.39 16.04
C PRO A 2 -5.01 2.65 15.33
N GLU A 3 -5.41 2.75 14.92
CA GLU A 3 -5.76 2.03 14.46
C GLU A 3 -5.87 2.00 13.14
N HIS A 4 -5.23 1.49 12.37
CA HIS A 4 -5.24 1.29 10.97
C HIS A 4 -6.08 0.05 10.68
N LYS A 5 -7.25 0.06 11.26
CA LYS A 5 -8.14 -1.08 11.08
C LYS A 5 -8.92 -1.01 9.79
N THR A 6 -9.01 0.17 9.22
CA THR A 6 -9.73 0.33 7.96
C THR A 6 -8.73 0.60 6.85
N ILE A 7 -9.13 0.25 5.64
CA ILE A 7 -8.30 0.54 4.48
C ILE A 7 -8.07 2.04 4.36
N GLN A 8 -9.11 2.83 4.61
CA GLN A 8 -9.00 4.28 4.51
C GLN A 8 -7.96 4.84 5.48
N ALA A 9 -8.00 4.43 6.73
CA ALA A 9 -7.05 4.90 7.73
C ALA A 9 -5.64 4.46 7.38
N TYR A 10 -5.50 3.24 6.90
CA TYR A 10 -4.21 2.72 6.48
C TYR A 10 -3.62 3.56 5.36
N LEU A 11 -4.43 3.85 4.35
CA LEU A 11 -3.97 4.60 3.20
C LEU A 11 -3.59 6.03 3.57
N GLU A 12 -4.29 6.62 4.53
CA GLU A 12 -3.93 7.96 4.98
C GLU A 12 -2.54 7.99 5.60
N THR A 13 -2.21 6.97 6.38
CA THR A 13 -0.88 6.90 6.96
C THR A 13 0.18 6.66 5.90
N VAL A 14 -0.09 5.73 4.97
CA VAL A 14 0.85 5.46 3.88
C VAL A 14 1.10 6.73 3.06
N GLN A 15 0.03 7.44 2.74
CA GLN A 15 0.11 8.63 1.93
C GLN A 15 1.02 9.67 2.57
N GLY A 16 0.99 9.77 3.88
CA GLY A 16 1.82 10.72 4.60
C GLY A 16 3.31 10.45 4.50
N GLN A 17 3.70 9.24 4.09
CA GLN A 17 5.10 8.88 3.95
C GLN A 17 5.64 9.12 2.54
N ILE A 18 4.78 9.37 1.57
CA ILE A 18 5.20 9.54 0.19
C ILE A 18 5.39 11.02 -0.09
N ARG A 19 6.65 11.42 -0.27
CA ARG A 19 7.00 12.82 -0.41
C ARG A 19 6.85 13.34 -1.84
N TRP A 20 6.98 12.46 -2.83
CA TRP A 20 6.84 12.88 -4.22
C TRP A 20 5.36 12.98 -4.55
N LYS A 21 4.86 14.21 -4.58
CA LYS A 21 3.43 14.45 -4.74
C LYS A 21 2.85 13.90 -6.03
N ARG A 22 3.63 13.86 -7.09
CA ARG A 22 3.15 13.36 -8.36
C ARG A 22 2.88 11.87 -8.33
N ALA A 23 3.72 11.13 -7.63
CA ALA A 23 3.56 9.69 -7.55
C ALA A 23 2.51 9.27 -6.55
N ARG A 24 2.24 10.12 -5.57
CA ARG A 24 1.40 9.76 -4.45
C ARG A 24 0.02 9.22 -4.85
N PRO A 25 -0.74 9.91 -5.70
CA PRO A 25 -2.09 9.39 -6.01
C PRO A 25 -2.04 8.04 -6.72
N VAL A 26 -1.07 7.85 -7.59
CA VAL A 26 -0.95 6.58 -8.32
C VAL A 26 -0.59 5.45 -7.38
N LEU A 27 0.38 5.69 -6.50
CA LEU A 27 0.83 4.66 -5.56
C LEU A 27 -0.26 4.31 -4.55
N VAL A 28 -0.96 5.32 -4.07
CA VAL A 28 -2.03 5.09 -3.11
C VAL A 28 -3.17 4.30 -3.76
N ARG A 29 -3.51 4.62 -5.00
CA ARG A 29 -4.56 3.90 -5.70
C ARG A 29 -4.19 2.44 -5.94
N GLU A 30 -2.93 2.19 -6.31
CA GLU A 30 -2.48 0.82 -6.51
C GLU A 30 -2.57 0.03 -5.22
N LEU A 31 -2.13 0.64 -4.13
CA LEU A 31 -2.18 -0.01 -2.84
C LEU A 31 -3.62 -0.26 -2.39
N GLU A 32 -4.49 0.71 -2.65
CA GLU A 32 -5.89 0.56 -2.33
C GLU A 32 -6.49 -0.64 -3.04
N ARG A 33 -6.16 -0.79 -4.31
CA ARG A 33 -6.67 -1.92 -5.08
C ARG A 33 -6.19 -3.25 -4.51
N HIS A 34 -4.93 -3.32 -4.12
CA HIS A 34 -4.40 -4.52 -3.49
C HIS A 34 -5.14 -4.85 -2.21
N LEU A 35 -5.38 -3.84 -1.39
CA LEU A 35 -6.10 -4.04 -0.14
C LEU A 35 -7.53 -4.49 -0.37
N GLU A 36 -8.18 -3.91 -1.37
CA GLU A 36 -9.55 -4.30 -1.69
C GLU A 36 -9.62 -5.73 -2.21
N ASP A 37 -8.67 -6.11 -3.04
CA ASP A 37 -8.63 -7.48 -3.54
C ASP A 37 -8.42 -8.48 -2.40
N GLN A 38 -7.55 -8.15 -1.49
CA GLN A 38 -7.28 -8.98 -0.34
C GLN A 38 -8.53 -9.08 0.54
N ARG A 39 -9.19 -7.96 0.77
CA ARG A 39 -10.42 -7.95 1.54
C ARG A 39 -11.47 -8.85 0.89
N ASP A 40 -11.59 -8.76 -0.43
CA ASP A 40 -12.57 -9.57 -1.15
C ASP A 40 -12.28 -11.06 -1.00
N ASP A 41 -11.00 -11.42 -0.99
CA ASP A 41 -10.63 -12.81 -0.78
C ASP A 41 -11.09 -13.31 0.59
N PHE A 42 -10.88 -12.47 1.61
CA PHE A 42 -11.34 -12.84 2.96
C PHE A 42 -12.86 -12.94 3.04
N LEU A 43 -13.55 -12.06 2.31
CA LEU A 43 -15.01 -12.15 2.25
C LEU A 43 -15.46 -13.47 1.65
N LYS A 44 -14.77 -13.94 0.64
CA LYS A 44 -15.10 -15.23 0.02
C LYS A 44 -14.87 -16.38 0.98
N GLU A 45 -13.98 -16.20 1.93
CA GLU A 45 -13.74 -17.21 2.96
C GLU A 45 -14.76 -17.19 4.08
N GLY A 46 -15.69 -16.28 4.04
CA GLY A 46 -16.76 -16.21 5.04
C GLY A 46 -16.54 -15.19 6.13
N LYS A 47 -15.50 -14.37 6.04
CA LYS A 47 -15.27 -13.34 7.04
C LYS A 47 -16.28 -12.23 6.91
N SER A 48 -16.58 -11.57 8.03
CA SER A 48 -17.44 -10.40 7.98
C SER A 48 -16.71 -9.27 7.26
N PRO A 49 -17.46 -8.28 6.73
CA PRO A 49 -16.79 -7.16 6.05
C PRO A 49 -15.77 -6.43 6.93
N GLU A 50 -16.10 -6.25 8.19
CA GLU A 50 -15.18 -5.58 9.11
C GLU A 50 -13.92 -6.41 9.34
N GLU A 51 -14.09 -7.69 9.53
CA GLU A 51 -12.95 -8.56 9.77
C GLU A 51 -12.11 -8.72 8.52
N ALA A 52 -12.76 -8.84 7.38
CA ALA A 52 -12.03 -8.95 6.10
C ALA A 52 -11.15 -7.74 5.87
N GLU A 53 -11.68 -6.56 6.15
CA GLU A 53 -10.91 -5.33 5.99
C GLU A 53 -9.75 -5.28 6.97
N ARG A 54 -9.99 -5.64 8.22
CA ARG A 54 -8.94 -5.64 9.23
C ARG A 54 -7.82 -6.62 8.87
N LEU A 55 -8.20 -7.79 8.40
CA LEU A 55 -7.20 -8.80 8.02
C LEU A 55 -6.40 -8.36 6.81
N ALA A 56 -7.04 -7.72 5.86
CA ALA A 56 -6.33 -7.21 4.68
C ALA A 56 -5.28 -6.18 5.10
N VAL A 57 -5.64 -5.29 6.01
CA VAL A 57 -4.73 -4.28 6.51
C VAL A 57 -3.58 -4.93 7.27
N GLU A 58 -3.88 -5.90 8.13
CA GLU A 58 -2.84 -6.58 8.89
C GLU A 58 -1.86 -7.31 8.00
N ASP A 59 -2.38 -7.96 6.96
CA ASP A 59 -1.53 -8.69 6.04
C ASP A 59 -0.57 -7.79 5.28
N MET A 60 -0.98 -6.55 5.03
CA MET A 60 -0.15 -5.63 4.28
C MET A 60 1.07 -5.17 5.09
N GLY A 61 0.96 -5.14 6.41
CA GLY A 61 2.05 -4.74 7.27
C GLY A 61 1.91 -3.31 7.75
N ASP A 62 2.96 -2.83 8.41
CA ASP A 62 2.95 -1.50 9.01
C ASP A 62 2.86 -0.41 7.94
N PRO A 63 1.88 0.50 8.05
CA PRO A 63 1.69 1.50 6.99
C PRO A 63 2.84 2.50 6.88
N VAL A 64 3.49 2.82 7.98
CA VAL A 64 4.64 3.73 7.89
C VAL A 64 5.77 3.06 7.12
N THR A 65 6.03 1.79 7.41
CA THR A 65 7.06 1.05 6.72
C THR A 65 6.73 0.91 5.23
N VAL A 66 5.49 0.53 4.91
CA VAL A 66 5.08 0.36 3.53
C VAL A 66 5.19 1.68 2.78
N GLY A 67 4.69 2.76 3.37
CA GLY A 67 4.75 4.07 2.73
C GLY A 67 6.17 4.55 2.54
N THR A 68 7.02 4.33 3.53
CA THR A 68 8.43 4.72 3.43
C THR A 68 9.13 3.96 2.33
N GLU A 69 8.83 2.66 2.20
CA GLU A 69 9.42 1.88 1.12
C GLU A 69 8.95 2.35 -0.24
N LEU A 70 7.66 2.64 -0.37
CA LEU A 70 7.14 3.16 -1.62
C LEU A 70 7.79 4.49 -1.98
N ASP A 71 7.96 5.36 -0.99
CA ASP A 71 8.59 6.65 -1.23
C ASP A 71 10.04 6.48 -1.68
N ARG A 72 10.77 5.58 -1.03
CA ARG A 72 12.16 5.36 -1.34
C ARG A 72 12.35 4.80 -2.74
N VAL A 73 11.51 3.85 -3.11
CA VAL A 73 11.64 3.16 -4.38
C VAL A 73 11.21 4.05 -5.55
N HIS A 74 10.22 4.90 -5.33
CA HIS A 74 9.62 5.67 -6.42
C HIS A 74 10.07 7.13 -6.47
N ARG A 75 11.11 7.49 -5.72
CA ARG A 75 11.60 8.85 -5.80
C ARG A 75 12.34 9.06 -7.13
N PRO A 76 12.17 10.22 -7.75
CA PRO A 76 12.82 10.47 -9.03
C PRO A 76 14.33 10.63 -8.85
N ARG A 77 15.10 9.86 -9.61
CA ARG A 77 16.55 9.96 -9.62
C ARG A 77 17.05 9.62 -11.00
N PRO A 78 17.94 10.45 -11.56
CA PRO A 78 18.35 10.25 -12.95
C PRO A 78 19.00 8.89 -13.22
N GLN A 79 19.80 8.38 -12.30
CA GLN A 79 20.52 7.15 -12.54
C GLN A 79 19.77 5.90 -12.14
N TRP A 80 18.48 6.04 -11.89
CA TRP A 80 17.72 4.94 -11.35
C TRP A 80 16.82 4.23 -12.32
N GLY A 81 16.97 4.53 -13.61
CA GLY A 81 16.09 3.92 -14.59
C GLY A 81 16.14 2.40 -14.53
N LEU A 82 17.35 1.84 -14.55
CA LEU A 82 17.48 0.39 -14.55
C LEU A 82 17.08 -0.22 -13.20
N LEU A 83 17.48 0.41 -12.12
CA LEU A 83 17.12 -0.09 -10.81
C LEU A 83 15.62 -0.02 -10.57
N GLY A 84 15.02 1.09 -10.98
CA GLY A 84 13.58 1.24 -10.83
C GLY A 84 12.82 0.18 -11.59
N LEU A 85 13.29 -0.12 -12.79
CA LEU A 85 12.65 -1.13 -13.60
C LEU A 85 12.80 -2.51 -12.97
N THR A 86 13.97 -2.81 -12.46
CA THR A 86 14.21 -4.09 -11.81
C THR A 86 13.31 -4.27 -10.61
N ILE A 87 13.20 -3.24 -9.80
CA ILE A 87 12.36 -3.30 -8.62
C ILE A 87 10.88 -3.49 -9.00
N ALA A 88 10.45 -2.79 -10.03
CA ALA A 88 9.06 -2.92 -10.47
C ALA A 88 8.76 -4.35 -10.90
N LEU A 89 9.69 -4.99 -11.59
CA LEU A 89 9.51 -6.38 -11.99
C LEU A 89 9.48 -7.30 -10.79
N ALA A 90 10.28 -7.02 -9.79
CA ALA A 90 10.30 -7.85 -8.59
C ALA A 90 9.00 -7.75 -7.79
N VAL A 91 8.37 -6.58 -7.83
CA VAL A 91 7.13 -6.37 -7.09
C VAL A 91 5.94 -7.00 -7.79
N ILE A 92 5.98 -7.03 -9.09
CA ILE A 92 4.91 -7.64 -9.87
C ILE A 92 5.01 -9.15 -9.78
#